data_047461d2a86fc54f28efea35fbe8ed04
#
_entry.id   047461d2a86fc54f28efea35fbe8ed04
#
_cell.length_a   1.000
_cell.length_b   1.000
_cell.length_c   1.000
_cell.angle_alpha   90.00
_cell.angle_beta   90.00
_cell.angle_gamma   90.00
#
_symmetry.space_group_name_H-M   'P 1'
#
loop_
_entity.id
_entity.type
_entity.pdbx_description
1 polymer ?
#
loop_
_entity_poly.entity_id
_entity_poly.type
_entity_poly.pdbx_seq_one_letter_code
_entity_poly.pdbx_strand_id
1 'polypeptide(L)'
;LGKQLGAVVVPLVGSKNIGTKELLDAISSTQTQNLVNAKVDYGADVEPAIANLTDAIEKMGIIKYPVRWLAVKLLENDSDAIAKVRAMEGTQSILALASTLRDSLANKIDLDFYFAQCRYQFATAVFNKSIINVGSSDSLSDKIDSVLTHRYLGIPIFLALMWLMFVVVINVGAYPQGWLDTGFSMLGDWCSDVIEDEQLRSLVVDGVIGGVGSVLSFVPLIVLLYLFISLLEDTGYMARAAFLIDRAMRALGLHGKSFIPMILGFGCNVPGIMAARTLDNEKDRLVTILACPFMSCGARLPVYTLLIAAFFGASGHGGTVLFGVYLLGIIISVCVALVLRHTTFKGEQEPFVMEMPPYHIPTLKGVLMHMWERTVLYLKKAGTFILGASILVWFLTAYPMDVEYSQDFDAAKDQVTAEMEQKQSDILQSYGLSAIEDSAELNDMYESMVAAADEAADEADEDEADTGNALNPAAALSSVEDQVKNSEEEEDNLFMGKYPQSFADLQEQNPAVFAQALPLFDAKADADDESSKLDDQQTTEKLQQSYAARLGHFVEPVIAPLGFDWKIGVGLIACTAAKEVMVSTLGTIYSVGGDDTHESGIVAYLRDDPDFNPAVALSLMV
;
A
#
# COMPACT_ATOMS: atom_id res chain seq x y z
N LEU A 1 -43.65 4.09 -20.38
CA LEU A 1 -43.24 4.55 -19.07
C LEU A 1 -43.64 6.03 -18.85
N GLY A 2 -43.26 6.96 -19.75
CA GLY A 2 -43.58 8.39 -19.60
C GLY A 2 -45.08 8.68 -19.45
N LYS A 3 -45.95 8.01 -20.24
CA LYS A 3 -47.40 8.12 -20.13
C LYS A 3 -47.93 7.65 -18.77
N GLN A 4 -47.35 6.65 -18.16
CA GLN A 4 -47.76 6.11 -16.87
C GLN A 4 -47.28 6.98 -15.69
N LEU A 5 -46.10 7.57 -15.81
CA LEU A 5 -45.51 8.45 -14.80
C LEU A 5 -45.98 9.90 -14.94
N GLY A 6 -46.61 10.27 -16.06
CA GLY A 6 -46.96 11.65 -16.38
C GLY A 6 -45.73 12.55 -16.48
N ALA A 7 -44.59 12.02 -16.84
CA ALA A 7 -43.28 12.71 -16.88
C ALA A 7 -42.61 12.48 -18.23
N VAL A 8 -41.74 13.41 -18.62
CA VAL A 8 -40.92 13.25 -19.82
C VAL A 8 -39.81 12.26 -19.49
N VAL A 9 -39.72 11.20 -20.29
CA VAL A 9 -38.68 10.16 -20.14
C VAL A 9 -37.81 10.16 -21.39
N VAL A 10 -36.51 10.45 -21.19
CA VAL A 10 -35.52 10.49 -22.26
C VAL A 10 -34.51 9.35 -22.06
N PRO A 11 -34.37 8.44 -23.02
CA PRO A 11 -33.36 7.39 -22.94
C PRO A 11 -31.97 7.98 -23.22
N LEU A 12 -31.00 7.66 -22.33
CA LEU A 12 -29.63 8.15 -22.43
C LEU A 12 -28.63 7.01 -22.39
N VAL A 13 -27.58 7.12 -23.21
CA VAL A 13 -26.36 6.32 -23.07
C VAL A 13 -25.18 7.28 -22.91
N GLY A 14 -24.83 7.62 -21.66
CA GLY A 14 -23.85 8.65 -21.34
C GLY A 14 -22.46 8.38 -21.92
N SER A 15 -22.00 7.11 -21.90
CA SER A 15 -20.70 6.71 -22.46
C SER A 15 -20.58 6.90 -23.97
N LYS A 16 -21.71 6.92 -24.69
CA LYS A 16 -21.77 7.08 -26.15
C LYS A 16 -22.31 8.45 -26.58
N ASN A 17 -22.62 9.33 -25.64
CA ASN A 17 -23.24 10.65 -25.87
C ASN A 17 -24.54 10.57 -26.70
N ILE A 18 -25.30 9.45 -26.56
CA ILE A 18 -26.57 9.24 -27.22
C ILE A 18 -27.70 9.79 -26.33
N GLY A 19 -28.62 10.58 -26.88
CA GLY A 19 -29.76 11.12 -26.18
C GLY A 19 -29.48 12.44 -25.42
N THR A 20 -28.25 12.95 -25.41
CA THR A 20 -27.90 14.18 -24.69
C THR A 20 -28.60 15.41 -25.28
N LYS A 21 -28.75 15.47 -26.60
CA LYS A 21 -29.44 16.57 -27.29
C LYS A 21 -30.93 16.55 -26.97
N GLU A 22 -31.54 15.37 -27.04
CA GLU A 22 -32.95 15.15 -26.68
C GLU A 22 -33.23 15.52 -25.21
N LEU A 23 -32.26 15.26 -24.31
CA LEU A 23 -32.36 15.68 -22.93
C LEU A 23 -32.38 17.20 -22.79
N LEU A 24 -31.46 17.90 -23.47
CA LEU A 24 -31.38 19.36 -23.45
C LEU A 24 -32.66 20.01 -24.03
N ASP A 25 -33.17 19.43 -25.14
CA ASP A 25 -34.39 19.88 -25.75
C ASP A 25 -35.61 19.63 -24.83
N ALA A 26 -35.66 18.48 -24.14
CA ALA A 26 -36.66 18.18 -23.15
C ALA A 26 -36.63 19.14 -21.97
N ILE A 27 -35.45 19.44 -21.42
CA ILE A 27 -35.26 20.41 -20.32
C ILE A 27 -35.74 21.79 -20.76
N SER A 28 -35.38 22.24 -21.96
CA SER A 28 -35.79 23.57 -22.46
C SER A 28 -37.29 23.67 -22.72
N SER A 29 -37.91 22.60 -23.16
CA SER A 29 -39.36 22.56 -23.44
C SER A 29 -40.23 22.37 -22.18
N THR A 30 -39.70 21.80 -21.11
CA THR A 30 -40.44 21.47 -19.88
C THR A 30 -40.75 22.69 -19.02
N GLN A 31 -40.09 23.83 -19.23
CA GLN A 31 -40.40 25.08 -18.48
C GLN A 31 -41.84 25.60 -18.68
N THR A 32 -42.56 25.15 -19.70
CA THR A 32 -43.90 25.64 -20.07
C THR A 32 -45.03 24.63 -19.87
N GLN A 33 -44.73 23.38 -19.48
CA GLN A 33 -45.79 22.37 -19.31
C GLN A 33 -46.03 22.06 -17.83
N ASN A 34 -47.30 22.16 -17.39
CA ASN A 34 -47.75 21.59 -16.14
C ASN A 34 -47.53 20.08 -16.16
N LEU A 35 -46.49 19.62 -15.47
CA LEU A 35 -46.21 18.19 -15.29
C LEU A 35 -47.41 17.53 -14.63
N VAL A 36 -48.02 16.57 -15.28
CA VAL A 36 -49.09 15.76 -14.70
C VAL A 36 -48.51 14.96 -13.55
N ASN A 37 -48.94 15.26 -12.35
CA ASN A 37 -48.48 14.61 -11.13
C ASN A 37 -48.98 13.16 -11.09
N ALA A 38 -48.11 12.18 -11.31
CA ALA A 38 -48.38 10.82 -10.89
C ALA A 38 -48.64 10.79 -9.39
N LYS A 39 -49.83 10.46 -8.96
CA LYS A 39 -50.18 10.36 -7.54
C LYS A 39 -50.10 8.90 -7.12
N VAL A 40 -49.28 8.62 -6.10
CA VAL A 40 -49.34 7.35 -5.39
C VAL A 40 -50.60 7.38 -4.53
N ASP A 41 -51.42 6.36 -4.63
CA ASP A 41 -52.60 6.16 -3.76
C ASP A 41 -52.16 5.40 -2.51
N TYR A 42 -52.33 6.02 -1.36
CA TYR A 42 -52.01 5.47 -0.05
C TYR A 42 -53.21 4.80 0.65
N GLY A 43 -54.26 4.50 -0.11
CA GLY A 43 -55.41 3.75 0.39
C GLY A 43 -56.38 4.55 1.25
N ALA A 44 -57.57 3.94 1.47
CA ALA A 44 -58.68 4.61 2.14
C ALA A 44 -58.43 5.01 3.60
N ASP A 45 -57.48 4.38 4.26
CA ASP A 45 -57.16 4.64 5.67
C ASP A 45 -56.22 5.86 5.85
N VAL A 46 -55.28 6.08 4.93
CA VAL A 46 -54.24 7.10 5.03
C VAL A 46 -54.54 8.35 4.20
N GLU A 47 -55.23 8.22 3.06
CA GLU A 47 -55.56 9.34 2.18
C GLU A 47 -56.35 10.46 2.89
N PRO A 48 -57.34 10.18 3.78
CA PRO A 48 -58.02 11.24 4.53
C PRO A 48 -57.08 12.05 5.44
N ALA A 49 -56.10 11.41 6.04
CA ALA A 49 -55.11 12.09 6.88
C ALA A 49 -54.20 12.98 6.04
N ILE A 50 -53.77 12.48 4.86
CA ILE A 50 -52.97 13.27 3.91
C ILE A 50 -53.77 14.48 3.42
N ALA A 51 -55.05 14.30 3.08
CA ALA A 51 -55.92 15.40 2.64
C ALA A 51 -56.11 16.48 3.73
N ASN A 52 -56.38 16.05 4.98
CA ASN A 52 -56.53 16.94 6.12
C ASN A 52 -55.27 17.78 6.37
N LEU A 53 -54.11 17.16 6.30
CA LEU A 53 -52.84 17.84 6.49
C LEU A 53 -52.49 18.74 5.29
N THR A 54 -52.84 18.33 4.07
CA THR A 54 -52.70 19.13 2.85
C THR A 54 -53.51 20.42 2.95
N ASP A 55 -54.79 20.33 3.31
CA ASP A 55 -55.65 21.49 3.50
C ASP A 55 -55.14 22.45 4.59
N ALA A 56 -54.57 21.91 5.68
CA ALA A 56 -53.98 22.72 6.73
C ALA A 56 -52.74 23.48 6.26
N ILE A 57 -51.88 22.82 5.47
CA ILE A 57 -50.68 23.42 4.90
C ILE A 57 -51.02 24.48 3.84
N GLU A 58 -52.04 24.24 3.00
CA GLU A 58 -52.51 25.20 1.99
C GLU A 58 -53.04 26.48 2.63
N LYS A 59 -53.83 26.35 3.70
CA LYS A 59 -54.39 27.49 4.43
C LYS A 59 -53.33 28.39 5.07
N MET A 60 -52.16 27.84 5.37
CA MET A 60 -51.01 28.60 5.89
C MET A 60 -50.16 29.26 4.81
N GLY A 61 -50.38 28.96 3.52
CA GLY A 61 -49.65 29.59 2.42
C GLY A 61 -48.20 29.16 2.28
N ILE A 62 -47.84 27.95 2.72
CA ILE A 62 -46.52 27.40 2.54
C ILE A 62 -46.34 26.96 1.07
N ILE A 63 -45.81 27.87 0.24
CA ILE A 63 -45.66 27.67 -1.22
C ILE A 63 -44.31 27.05 -1.62
N LYS A 64 -43.37 26.95 -0.67
CA LYS A 64 -41.98 26.55 -0.97
C LYS A 64 -41.82 25.09 -1.41
N TYR A 65 -42.76 24.22 -1.01
CA TYR A 65 -42.74 22.79 -1.31
C TYR A 65 -44.09 22.31 -1.83
N PRO A 66 -44.13 21.22 -2.67
CA PRO A 66 -45.39 20.60 -3.06
C PRO A 66 -46.18 20.16 -1.83
N VAL A 67 -47.39 20.71 -1.63
CA VAL A 67 -48.12 20.58 -0.36
C VAL A 67 -48.41 19.14 0.03
N ARG A 68 -48.88 18.33 -0.93
CA ARG A 68 -49.14 16.90 -0.70
C ARG A 68 -47.86 16.13 -0.33
N TRP A 69 -46.74 16.46 -0.99
CA TRP A 69 -45.45 15.83 -0.67
C TRP A 69 -45.02 16.15 0.76
N LEU A 70 -45.18 17.40 1.16
CA LEU A 70 -44.87 17.84 2.52
C LEU A 70 -45.76 17.15 3.57
N ALA A 71 -47.07 17.03 3.27
CA ALA A 71 -48.01 16.31 4.15
C ALA A 71 -47.59 14.83 4.35
N VAL A 72 -47.22 14.14 3.27
CA VAL A 72 -46.73 12.76 3.35
C VAL A 72 -45.43 12.67 4.16
N LYS A 73 -44.47 13.57 3.95
CA LYS A 73 -43.20 13.60 4.69
C LYS A 73 -43.37 13.86 6.18
N LEU A 74 -44.32 14.71 6.55
CA LEU A 74 -44.66 14.95 7.96
C LEU A 74 -45.31 13.71 8.62
N LEU A 75 -46.13 12.96 7.89
CA LEU A 75 -46.69 11.70 8.38
C LEU A 75 -45.67 10.59 8.48
N GLU A 76 -44.64 10.59 7.62
CA GLU A 76 -43.46 9.68 7.68
C GLU A 76 -42.51 10.04 8.84
N ASN A 77 -42.73 11.13 9.56
CA ASN A 77 -41.80 11.63 10.58
C ASN A 77 -40.39 11.94 10.05
N ASP A 78 -40.27 12.39 8.81
CA ASP A 78 -39.01 12.77 8.21
C ASP A 78 -38.38 13.94 8.99
N SER A 79 -37.22 13.70 9.59
CA SER A 79 -36.56 14.66 10.48
C SER A 79 -36.17 15.96 9.78
N ASP A 80 -35.76 15.88 8.50
CA ASP A 80 -35.37 17.04 7.70
C ASP A 80 -36.59 17.90 7.32
N ALA A 81 -37.70 17.26 6.93
CA ALA A 81 -38.94 17.94 6.65
C ALA A 81 -39.51 18.65 7.91
N ILE A 82 -39.47 17.96 9.05
CA ILE A 82 -39.92 18.53 10.34
C ILE A 82 -39.02 19.71 10.74
N ALA A 83 -37.70 19.59 10.61
CA ALA A 83 -36.77 20.68 10.94
C ALA A 83 -37.02 21.92 10.04
N LYS A 84 -37.22 21.70 8.75
CA LYS A 84 -37.54 22.79 7.78
C LYS A 84 -38.86 23.46 8.06
N VAL A 85 -39.90 22.71 8.40
CA VAL A 85 -41.20 23.26 8.78
C VAL A 85 -41.11 24.00 10.12
N ARG A 86 -40.41 23.47 11.11
CA ARG A 86 -40.21 24.12 12.42
C ARG A 86 -39.47 25.45 12.33
N ALA A 87 -38.60 25.62 11.33
CA ALA A 87 -37.88 26.86 11.07
C ALA A 87 -38.77 27.97 10.47
N MET A 88 -40.01 27.67 10.08
CA MET A 88 -40.99 28.65 9.58
C MET A 88 -41.90 29.14 10.71
N GLU A 89 -42.21 30.43 10.73
CA GLU A 89 -43.06 31.00 11.76
C GLU A 89 -44.50 30.48 11.67
N GLY A 90 -45.14 30.23 12.81
CA GLY A 90 -46.55 29.84 12.91
C GLY A 90 -46.89 28.38 12.59
N THR A 91 -45.88 27.51 12.30
CA THR A 91 -46.10 26.13 11.83
C THR A 91 -46.31 25.10 12.94
N GLN A 92 -46.28 25.48 14.21
CA GLN A 92 -46.46 24.57 15.35
C GLN A 92 -47.81 23.81 15.32
N SER A 93 -48.88 24.44 14.83
CA SER A 93 -50.19 23.80 14.69
C SER A 93 -50.20 22.68 13.65
N ILE A 94 -49.42 22.83 12.56
CA ILE A 94 -49.26 21.77 11.53
C ILE A 94 -48.49 20.58 12.10
N LEU A 95 -47.39 20.82 12.84
CA LEU A 95 -46.62 19.76 13.47
C LEU A 95 -47.44 19.01 14.54
N ALA A 96 -48.25 19.72 15.32
CA ALA A 96 -49.15 19.11 16.27
C ALA A 96 -50.26 18.29 15.59
N LEU A 97 -50.83 18.78 14.49
CA LEU A 97 -51.80 18.03 13.68
C LEU A 97 -51.17 16.78 13.06
N ALA A 98 -49.97 16.91 12.52
CA ALA A 98 -49.22 15.78 11.92
C ALA A 98 -48.96 14.69 12.96
N SER A 99 -48.51 15.05 14.18
CA SER A 99 -48.28 14.06 15.27
C SER A 99 -49.60 13.39 15.69
N THR A 100 -50.70 14.15 15.85
CA THR A 100 -52.00 13.59 16.23
C THR A 100 -52.54 12.61 15.19
N LEU A 101 -52.46 12.97 13.92
CA LEU A 101 -52.88 12.09 12.82
C LEU A 101 -51.99 10.84 12.73
N ARG A 102 -50.71 11.00 12.90
CA ARG A 102 -49.75 9.90 12.92
C ARG A 102 -50.05 8.92 14.08
N ASP A 103 -50.22 9.42 15.29
CA ASP A 103 -50.51 8.58 16.45
C ASP A 103 -51.83 7.81 16.28
N SER A 104 -52.83 8.44 15.65
CA SER A 104 -54.11 7.77 15.34
C SER A 104 -53.97 6.64 14.31
N LEU A 105 -53.07 6.80 13.36
CA LEU A 105 -52.77 5.77 12.32
C LEU A 105 -51.81 4.71 12.83
N ALA A 106 -50.82 5.06 13.63
CA ALA A 106 -49.81 4.13 14.17
C ALA A 106 -50.43 3.03 15.05
N ASN A 107 -51.60 3.28 15.66
CA ASN A 107 -52.33 2.24 16.40
C ASN A 107 -52.91 1.13 15.49
N LYS A 108 -52.97 1.34 14.17
CA LYS A 108 -53.60 0.43 13.22
C LYS A 108 -52.61 -0.14 12.19
N ILE A 109 -51.62 0.67 11.84
CA ILE A 109 -50.75 0.40 10.70
C ILE A 109 -49.33 0.86 11.05
N ASP A 110 -48.31 0.04 10.72
CA ASP A 110 -46.91 0.46 10.68
C ASP A 110 -46.72 1.41 9.49
N LEU A 111 -46.70 2.72 9.77
CA LEU A 111 -46.70 3.76 8.73
C LEU A 111 -45.45 3.73 7.87
N ASP A 112 -44.25 3.46 8.46
CA ASP A 112 -43.00 3.51 7.74
C ASP A 112 -42.96 2.38 6.70
N PHE A 113 -43.39 1.19 7.10
CA PHE A 113 -43.51 0.03 6.18
C PHE A 113 -44.63 0.27 5.14
N TYR A 114 -45.78 0.81 5.55
CA TYR A 114 -46.94 1.01 4.69
C TYR A 114 -46.69 2.00 3.57
N PHE A 115 -46.07 3.14 3.85
CA PHE A 115 -45.70 4.13 2.82
C PHE A 115 -44.73 3.54 1.80
N ALA A 116 -43.74 2.81 2.26
CA ALA A 116 -42.80 2.10 1.37
C ALA A 116 -43.51 1.07 0.50
N GLN A 117 -44.41 0.26 1.09
CA GLN A 117 -45.17 -0.77 0.39
C GLN A 117 -46.04 -0.17 -0.73
N CYS A 118 -46.78 0.90 -0.46
CA CYS A 118 -47.61 1.57 -1.47
C CYS A 118 -46.79 2.12 -2.63
N ARG A 119 -45.60 2.70 -2.36
CA ARG A 119 -44.70 3.18 -3.40
C ARG A 119 -44.16 2.03 -4.25
N TYR A 120 -43.78 0.92 -3.63
CA TYR A 120 -43.32 -0.28 -4.37
C TYR A 120 -44.47 -0.91 -5.20
N GLN A 121 -45.69 -0.95 -4.66
CA GLN A 121 -46.85 -1.43 -5.41
C GLN A 121 -47.13 -0.55 -6.65
N PHE A 122 -47.07 0.78 -6.47
CA PHE A 122 -47.20 1.70 -7.59
C PHE A 122 -46.09 1.51 -8.62
N ALA A 123 -44.83 1.44 -8.20
CA ALA A 123 -43.70 1.22 -9.09
C ALA A 123 -43.85 -0.11 -9.87
N THR A 124 -44.26 -1.19 -9.18
CA THR A 124 -44.48 -2.51 -9.78
C THR A 124 -45.66 -2.46 -10.80
N ALA A 125 -46.73 -1.75 -10.49
CA ALA A 125 -47.84 -1.59 -11.40
C ALA A 125 -47.46 -0.80 -12.66
N VAL A 126 -46.66 0.27 -12.52
CA VAL A 126 -46.11 1.03 -13.65
C VAL A 126 -45.15 0.18 -14.48
N PHE A 127 -44.27 -0.57 -13.80
CA PHE A 127 -43.35 -1.50 -14.45
C PHE A 127 -44.08 -2.51 -15.28
N ASN A 128 -45.02 -3.25 -14.70
CA ASN A 128 -45.80 -4.30 -15.41
C ASN A 128 -46.60 -3.76 -16.60
N LYS A 129 -47.13 -2.52 -16.51
CA LYS A 129 -47.84 -1.87 -17.61
C LYS A 129 -46.92 -1.30 -18.70
N SER A 130 -45.65 -1.04 -18.37
CA SER A 130 -44.69 -0.42 -19.29
C SER A 130 -43.89 -1.46 -20.09
N ILE A 131 -43.79 -2.70 -19.60
CA ILE A 131 -43.07 -3.77 -20.28
C ILE A 131 -43.96 -4.42 -21.32
N ILE A 132 -43.57 -4.29 -22.59
CA ILE A 132 -44.29 -4.86 -23.74
C ILE A 132 -43.74 -6.23 -24.13
N ASN A 133 -42.45 -6.48 -23.86
CA ASN A 133 -41.79 -7.75 -24.11
C ASN A 133 -40.75 -8.03 -23.01
N VAL A 134 -41.05 -8.92 -22.10
CA VAL A 134 -40.03 -9.61 -21.30
C VAL A 134 -39.59 -10.82 -22.08
N GLY A 135 -38.77 -10.61 -23.10
CA GLY A 135 -37.97 -11.70 -23.62
C GLY A 135 -36.99 -12.08 -22.52
N SER A 136 -37.14 -13.25 -21.94
CA SER A 136 -36.12 -13.89 -21.12
C SER A 136 -34.96 -14.34 -22.04
N SER A 137 -34.30 -13.36 -22.67
CA SER A 137 -32.99 -13.66 -23.23
C SER A 137 -32.04 -13.60 -22.06
N ASP A 138 -31.54 -14.78 -21.61
CA ASP A 138 -30.39 -14.87 -20.76
C ASP A 138 -29.33 -13.91 -21.31
N SER A 139 -29.12 -12.82 -20.65
CA SER A 139 -28.12 -11.85 -21.13
C SER A 139 -26.74 -12.49 -21.04
N LEU A 140 -25.80 -12.06 -21.87
CA LEU A 140 -24.41 -12.51 -21.75
C LEU A 140 -23.92 -12.35 -20.33
N SER A 141 -24.37 -11.30 -19.63
CA SER A 141 -24.08 -11.07 -18.21
C SER A 141 -24.57 -12.19 -17.32
N ASP A 142 -25.78 -12.71 -17.53
CA ASP A 142 -26.34 -13.80 -16.71
C ASP A 142 -25.55 -15.11 -16.88
N LYS A 143 -25.10 -15.39 -18.13
CA LYS A 143 -24.24 -16.55 -18.41
C LYS A 143 -22.86 -16.43 -17.74
N ILE A 144 -22.24 -15.25 -17.78
CA ILE A 144 -20.97 -14.99 -17.10
C ILE A 144 -21.17 -15.09 -15.59
N ASP A 145 -22.24 -14.51 -15.05
CA ASP A 145 -22.56 -14.55 -13.63
C ASP A 145 -22.80 -15.97 -13.12
N SER A 146 -23.38 -16.87 -13.94
CA SER A 146 -23.57 -18.26 -13.55
C SER A 146 -22.25 -18.99 -13.22
N VAL A 147 -21.14 -18.55 -13.81
CA VAL A 147 -19.79 -19.09 -13.56
C VAL A 147 -19.08 -18.28 -12.47
N LEU A 148 -19.03 -16.95 -12.60
CA LEU A 148 -18.26 -16.07 -11.71
C LEU A 148 -18.87 -15.94 -10.32
N THR A 149 -20.20 -16.06 -10.18
CA THR A 149 -20.88 -16.03 -8.86
C THR A 149 -21.23 -17.42 -8.34
N HIS A 150 -20.70 -18.47 -9.00
CA HIS A 150 -20.97 -19.86 -8.57
C HIS A 150 -20.42 -20.10 -7.16
N ARG A 151 -21.23 -20.79 -6.34
CA ARG A 151 -20.94 -21.01 -4.89
C ARG A 151 -19.56 -21.59 -4.60
N TYR A 152 -19.04 -22.47 -5.45
CA TYR A 152 -17.74 -23.14 -5.26
C TYR A 152 -16.63 -22.60 -6.17
N LEU A 153 -16.99 -22.17 -7.40
CA LEU A 153 -16.01 -21.67 -8.38
C LEU A 153 -15.73 -20.18 -8.26
N GLY A 154 -16.66 -19.40 -7.72
CA GLY A 154 -16.53 -17.95 -7.65
C GLY A 154 -15.32 -17.50 -6.82
N ILE A 155 -15.09 -18.09 -5.64
CA ILE A 155 -13.94 -17.74 -4.78
C ILE A 155 -12.61 -18.13 -5.43
N PRO A 156 -12.40 -19.38 -5.94
CA PRO A 156 -11.18 -19.71 -6.68
C PRO A 156 -10.89 -18.82 -7.88
N ILE A 157 -11.92 -18.47 -8.67
CA ILE A 157 -11.77 -17.58 -9.83
C ILE A 157 -11.36 -16.17 -9.35
N PHE A 158 -11.99 -15.66 -8.29
CA PHE A 158 -11.62 -14.39 -7.70
C PHE A 158 -10.15 -14.38 -7.26
N LEU A 159 -9.71 -15.41 -6.52
CA LEU A 159 -8.33 -15.52 -6.07
C LEU A 159 -7.35 -15.65 -7.25
N ALA A 160 -7.72 -16.39 -8.31
CA ALA A 160 -6.90 -16.49 -9.51
C ALA A 160 -6.77 -15.16 -10.27
N LEU A 161 -7.85 -14.37 -10.35
CA LEU A 161 -7.80 -13.03 -10.95
C LEU A 161 -6.95 -12.06 -10.11
N MET A 162 -7.07 -12.11 -8.79
CA MET A 162 -6.23 -11.30 -7.90
C MET A 162 -4.77 -11.71 -7.99
N TRP A 163 -4.48 -13.01 -7.99
CA TRP A 163 -3.12 -13.52 -8.18
C TRP A 163 -2.53 -13.06 -9.51
N LEU A 164 -3.28 -13.21 -10.61
CA LEU A 164 -2.85 -12.73 -11.93
C LEU A 164 -2.56 -11.22 -11.92
N MET A 165 -3.44 -10.43 -11.30
CA MET A 165 -3.25 -8.99 -11.15
C MET A 165 -1.93 -8.68 -10.43
N PHE A 166 -1.68 -9.31 -9.29
CA PHE A 166 -0.44 -9.07 -8.53
C PHE A 166 0.79 -9.52 -9.29
N VAL A 167 0.79 -10.69 -9.91
CA VAL A 167 1.89 -11.17 -10.73
C VAL A 167 2.23 -10.19 -11.86
N VAL A 168 1.22 -9.68 -12.57
CA VAL A 168 1.46 -8.71 -13.66
C VAL A 168 1.95 -7.36 -13.10
N VAL A 169 1.34 -6.85 -12.03
CA VAL A 169 1.76 -5.56 -11.41
C VAL A 169 3.22 -5.63 -10.98
N ILE A 170 3.62 -6.70 -10.32
CA ILE A 170 4.96 -6.89 -9.81
C ILE A 170 5.96 -7.06 -10.95
N ASN A 171 5.80 -8.08 -11.81
CA ASN A 171 6.78 -8.39 -12.84
C ASN A 171 6.90 -7.28 -13.92
N VAL A 172 5.78 -6.67 -14.33
CA VAL A 172 5.85 -5.58 -15.32
C VAL A 172 6.25 -4.26 -14.68
N GLY A 173 5.89 -4.04 -13.41
CA GLY A 173 6.20 -2.82 -12.68
C GLY A 173 7.67 -2.72 -12.25
N ALA A 174 8.36 -3.86 -12.09
CA ALA A 174 9.77 -3.89 -11.71
C ALA A 174 10.68 -3.19 -12.74
N TYR A 175 10.43 -3.37 -14.04
CA TYR A 175 11.24 -2.71 -15.08
C TYR A 175 11.26 -1.18 -14.97
N PRO A 176 10.10 -0.47 -15.00
CA PRO A 176 10.12 0.98 -14.87
C PRO A 176 10.50 1.44 -13.45
N GLN A 177 10.37 0.60 -12.43
CA GLN A 177 10.88 0.87 -11.09
C GLN A 177 12.41 0.93 -11.13
N GLY A 178 13.10 -0.09 -11.66
CA GLY A 178 14.55 -0.12 -11.77
C GLY A 178 15.11 1.06 -12.57
N TRP A 179 14.43 1.48 -13.66
CA TRP A 179 14.85 2.68 -14.41
C TRP A 179 14.79 3.96 -13.57
N LEU A 180 13.77 4.08 -12.70
CA LEU A 180 13.67 5.23 -11.80
C LEU A 180 14.71 5.17 -10.69
N ASP A 181 14.98 3.99 -10.12
CA ASP A 181 16.01 3.79 -9.09
C ASP A 181 17.38 4.18 -9.65
N THR A 182 17.78 3.64 -10.81
CA THR A 182 19.02 4.01 -11.49
C THR A 182 19.07 5.52 -11.81
N GLY A 183 17.93 6.10 -12.23
CA GLY A 183 17.86 7.53 -12.51
C GLY A 183 18.07 8.41 -11.27
N PHE A 184 17.52 8.01 -10.12
CA PHE A 184 17.72 8.72 -8.85
C PHE A 184 19.13 8.51 -8.29
N SER A 185 19.73 7.32 -8.45
CA SER A 185 21.11 7.04 -8.10
C SER A 185 22.06 7.95 -8.90
N MET A 186 21.98 7.94 -10.22
CA MET A 186 22.77 8.84 -11.07
C MET A 186 22.59 10.33 -10.73
N LEU A 187 21.39 10.72 -10.31
CA LEU A 187 21.14 12.09 -9.86
C LEU A 187 21.82 12.38 -8.52
N GLY A 188 21.83 11.40 -7.62
CA GLY A 188 22.53 11.46 -6.35
C GLY A 188 24.03 11.63 -6.54
N ASP A 189 24.64 10.78 -7.38
CA ASP A 189 26.06 10.82 -7.71
C ASP A 189 26.46 12.16 -8.32
N TRP A 190 25.69 12.62 -9.32
CA TRP A 190 25.92 13.93 -9.91
C TRP A 190 25.84 15.08 -8.90
N CYS A 191 24.87 15.04 -7.97
CA CYS A 191 24.76 16.04 -6.92
C CYS A 191 25.94 15.95 -5.93
N SER A 192 26.42 14.75 -5.64
CA SER A 192 27.59 14.50 -4.77
C SER A 192 28.85 15.11 -5.36
N ASP A 193 29.03 15.04 -6.67
CA ASP A 193 30.18 15.61 -7.37
C ASP A 193 30.15 17.16 -7.46
N VAL A 194 28.93 17.73 -7.54
CA VAL A 194 28.76 19.18 -7.73
C VAL A 194 28.73 19.96 -6.41
N ILE A 195 28.26 19.32 -5.32
CA ILE A 195 28.09 19.98 -4.03
C ILE A 195 29.33 19.75 -3.16
N GLU A 196 30.17 20.78 -2.99
CA GLU A 196 31.37 20.74 -2.18
C GLU A 196 31.09 20.77 -0.66
N ASP A 197 29.97 21.38 -0.24
CA ASP A 197 29.57 21.48 1.17
C ASP A 197 28.96 20.15 1.64
N GLU A 198 29.65 19.47 2.54
CA GLU A 198 29.27 18.15 3.06
C GLU A 198 27.87 18.14 3.69
N GLN A 199 27.50 19.19 4.42
CA GLN A 199 26.20 19.28 5.08
C GLN A 199 25.08 19.45 4.04
N LEU A 200 25.31 20.30 3.04
CA LEU A 200 24.35 20.53 1.98
C LEU A 200 24.23 19.30 1.07
N ARG A 201 25.34 18.61 0.82
CA ARG A 201 25.39 17.35 0.05
C ARG A 201 24.54 16.29 0.73
N SER A 202 24.80 16.01 2.01
CA SER A 202 24.02 15.01 2.77
C SER A 202 22.52 15.37 2.85
N LEU A 203 22.17 16.65 3.03
CA LEU A 203 20.77 17.06 3.01
C LEU A 203 20.10 16.78 1.64
N VAL A 204 20.80 17.10 0.56
CA VAL A 204 20.24 16.98 -0.80
C VAL A 204 20.22 15.52 -1.23
N VAL A 205 21.32 14.79 -1.05
CA VAL A 205 21.47 13.41 -1.53
C VAL A 205 20.68 12.47 -0.61
N ASP A 206 20.99 12.43 0.69
CA ASP A 206 20.39 11.47 1.60
C ASP A 206 18.96 11.88 2.02
N GLY A 207 18.78 13.17 2.34
CA GLY A 207 17.50 13.68 2.85
C GLY A 207 16.44 13.85 1.75
N VAL A 208 16.79 14.45 0.61
CA VAL A 208 15.82 14.79 -0.43
C VAL A 208 15.80 13.74 -1.54
N ILE A 209 16.93 13.45 -2.18
CA ILE A 209 16.99 12.53 -3.31
C ILE A 209 16.72 11.10 -2.83
N GLY A 210 17.38 10.62 -1.79
CA GLY A 210 17.16 9.31 -1.22
C GLY A 210 15.73 9.13 -0.70
N GLY A 211 15.22 10.10 0.08
CA GLY A 211 13.86 10.02 0.62
C GLY A 211 12.74 10.15 -0.40
N VAL A 212 12.90 11.02 -1.41
CA VAL A 212 11.90 11.17 -2.49
C VAL A 212 12.05 10.09 -3.55
N GLY A 213 13.29 9.74 -3.89
CA GLY A 213 13.63 8.71 -4.86
C GLY A 213 13.01 7.38 -4.49
N SER A 214 13.23 6.90 -3.27
CA SER A 214 12.68 5.63 -2.79
C SER A 214 11.16 5.53 -2.92
N VAL A 215 10.43 6.64 -2.80
CA VAL A 215 8.97 6.65 -2.93
C VAL A 215 8.52 6.78 -4.39
N LEU A 216 9.23 7.58 -5.18
CA LEU A 216 8.89 7.76 -6.60
C LEU A 216 9.18 6.50 -7.41
N SER A 217 10.15 5.69 -7.00
CA SER A 217 10.44 4.38 -7.60
C SER A 217 9.24 3.43 -7.54
N PHE A 218 8.42 3.49 -6.48
CA PHE A 218 7.20 2.68 -6.37
C PHE A 218 6.01 3.20 -7.17
N VAL A 219 6.08 4.40 -7.75
CA VAL A 219 4.97 4.98 -8.52
C VAL A 219 4.52 4.11 -9.69
N PRO A 220 5.40 3.49 -10.50
CA PRO A 220 4.98 2.61 -11.59
C PRO A 220 4.14 1.42 -11.13
N LEU A 221 4.52 0.79 -10.01
CA LEU A 221 3.72 -0.30 -9.44
C LEU A 221 2.33 0.18 -9.02
N ILE A 222 2.26 1.35 -8.40
CA ILE A 222 1.00 1.95 -7.96
C ILE A 222 0.11 2.33 -9.15
N VAL A 223 0.70 2.86 -10.23
CA VAL A 223 0.00 3.18 -11.47
C VAL A 223 -0.62 1.92 -12.07
N LEU A 224 0.16 0.84 -12.19
CA LEU A 224 -0.32 -0.45 -12.69
C LEU A 224 -1.41 -1.04 -11.78
N LEU A 225 -1.23 -0.95 -10.48
CA LEU A 225 -2.25 -1.40 -9.52
C LEU A 225 -3.56 -0.65 -9.71
N TYR A 226 -3.51 0.69 -9.82
CA TYR A 226 -4.72 1.50 -10.09
C TYR A 226 -5.34 1.22 -11.45
N LEU A 227 -4.52 0.90 -12.46
CA LEU A 227 -5.00 0.49 -13.78
C LEU A 227 -5.86 -0.76 -13.67
N PHE A 228 -5.36 -1.81 -13.01
CA PHE A 228 -6.10 -3.06 -12.83
C PHE A 228 -7.33 -2.89 -11.94
N ILE A 229 -7.22 -2.12 -10.86
CA ILE A 229 -8.38 -1.83 -10.00
C ILE A 229 -9.48 -1.12 -10.79
N SER A 230 -9.12 -0.10 -11.59
CA SER A 230 -10.08 0.61 -12.44
C SER A 230 -10.70 -0.32 -13.49
N LEU A 231 -9.91 -1.22 -14.07
CA LEU A 231 -10.40 -2.22 -15.01
C LEU A 231 -11.43 -3.16 -14.35
N LEU A 232 -11.14 -3.68 -13.17
CA LEU A 232 -12.06 -4.57 -12.44
C LEU A 232 -13.33 -3.84 -11.96
N GLU A 233 -13.20 -2.57 -11.60
CA GLU A 233 -14.31 -1.72 -11.18
C GLU A 233 -15.23 -1.39 -12.37
N ASP A 234 -14.66 -0.89 -13.48
CA ASP A 234 -15.40 -0.49 -14.68
C ASP A 234 -16.07 -1.68 -15.39
N THR A 235 -15.47 -2.89 -15.31
CA THR A 235 -16.11 -4.11 -15.84
C THR A 235 -17.33 -4.53 -15.02
N GLY A 236 -17.47 -4.05 -13.78
CA GLY A 236 -18.50 -4.46 -12.82
C GLY A 236 -18.18 -5.74 -12.04
N TYR A 237 -16.95 -6.27 -12.17
CA TYR A 237 -16.55 -7.49 -11.47
C TYR A 237 -16.46 -7.30 -9.95
N MET A 238 -16.07 -6.11 -9.48
CA MET A 238 -15.93 -5.83 -8.04
C MET A 238 -17.26 -5.98 -7.27
N ALA A 239 -18.39 -5.69 -7.90
CA ALA A 239 -19.71 -5.93 -7.31
C ALA A 239 -19.96 -7.43 -7.04
N ARG A 240 -19.56 -8.31 -7.98
CA ARG A 240 -19.67 -9.76 -7.85
C ARG A 240 -18.76 -10.33 -6.78
N ALA A 241 -17.53 -9.83 -6.71
CA ALA A 241 -16.58 -10.19 -5.64
C ALA A 241 -17.14 -9.84 -4.25
N ALA A 242 -17.70 -8.64 -4.09
CA ALA A 242 -18.35 -8.24 -2.85
C ALA A 242 -19.56 -9.14 -2.50
N PHE A 243 -20.35 -9.51 -3.50
CA PHE A 243 -21.49 -10.42 -3.30
C PHE A 243 -21.07 -11.82 -2.84
N LEU A 244 -20.01 -12.38 -3.43
CA LEU A 244 -19.52 -13.72 -3.06
C LEU A 244 -19.13 -13.81 -1.59
N ILE A 245 -18.54 -12.77 -1.04
CA ILE A 245 -17.95 -12.74 0.30
C ILE A 245 -18.86 -12.06 1.33
N ASP A 246 -19.96 -11.47 0.88
CA ASP A 246 -20.91 -10.78 1.77
C ASP A 246 -21.35 -11.63 2.96
N ARG A 247 -21.55 -12.95 2.78
CA ARG A 247 -21.91 -13.85 3.88
C ARG A 247 -20.82 -13.90 4.96
N ALA A 248 -19.54 -13.93 4.58
CA ALA A 248 -18.42 -13.93 5.50
C ALA A 248 -18.30 -12.57 6.20
N MET A 249 -18.43 -11.47 5.45
CA MET A 249 -18.38 -10.12 6.01
C MET A 249 -19.50 -9.86 7.02
N ARG A 250 -20.71 -10.33 6.75
CA ARG A 250 -21.83 -10.24 7.70
C ARG A 250 -21.57 -11.02 9.00
N ALA A 251 -20.89 -12.16 8.92
CA ALA A 251 -20.49 -12.88 10.13
C ALA A 251 -19.52 -12.07 11.01
N LEU A 252 -18.73 -11.17 10.41
CA LEU A 252 -17.86 -10.21 11.10
C LEU A 252 -18.60 -8.93 11.54
N GLY A 253 -19.88 -8.80 11.23
CA GLY A 253 -20.66 -7.60 11.52
C GLY A 253 -20.42 -6.45 10.55
N LEU A 254 -19.76 -6.70 9.41
CA LEU A 254 -19.42 -5.73 8.37
C LEU A 254 -20.29 -5.90 7.13
N HIS A 255 -20.43 -4.84 6.34
CA HIS A 255 -21.09 -4.86 5.05
C HIS A 255 -20.20 -5.56 4.00
N GLY A 256 -20.78 -6.30 3.05
CA GLY A 256 -20.03 -7.02 2.00
C GLY A 256 -19.08 -6.14 1.19
N LYS A 257 -19.42 -4.87 0.96
CA LYS A 257 -18.53 -3.90 0.31
C LYS A 257 -17.23 -3.64 1.08
N SER A 258 -17.17 -3.89 2.40
CA SER A 258 -15.95 -3.71 3.22
C SER A 258 -14.82 -4.67 2.82
N PHE A 259 -15.16 -5.79 2.16
CA PHE A 259 -14.17 -6.73 1.66
C PHE A 259 -13.25 -6.13 0.59
N ILE A 260 -13.78 -5.26 -0.27
CA ILE A 260 -13.01 -4.63 -1.36
C ILE A 260 -11.81 -3.85 -0.82
N PRO A 261 -11.99 -2.89 0.12
CA PRO A 261 -10.87 -2.22 0.78
C PRO A 261 -9.88 -3.18 1.46
N MET A 262 -10.39 -4.21 2.14
CA MET A 262 -9.53 -5.15 2.86
C MET A 262 -8.66 -5.98 1.92
N ILE A 263 -9.19 -6.49 0.81
CA ILE A 263 -8.42 -7.26 -0.16
C ILE A 263 -7.38 -6.38 -0.89
N LEU A 264 -7.74 -5.14 -1.20
CA LEU A 264 -6.81 -4.19 -1.79
C LEU A 264 -5.64 -3.87 -0.84
N GLY A 265 -5.88 -3.98 0.47
CA GLY A 265 -4.87 -3.82 1.51
C GLY A 265 -3.69 -4.81 1.40
N PHE A 266 -3.89 -5.99 0.80
CA PHE A 266 -2.78 -6.93 0.53
C PHE A 266 -1.81 -6.41 -0.53
N GLY A 267 -2.30 -5.68 -1.52
CA GLY A 267 -1.44 -5.03 -2.50
C GLY A 267 -0.82 -3.76 -1.93
N CYS A 268 -1.66 -2.84 -1.51
CA CYS A 268 -1.26 -1.57 -0.92
C CYS A 268 -2.34 -1.05 0.03
N ASN A 269 -1.98 -0.71 1.25
CA ASN A 269 -2.92 -0.20 2.25
C ASN A 269 -3.50 1.17 1.87
N VAL A 270 -2.77 2.00 1.12
CA VAL A 270 -3.23 3.33 0.71
C VAL A 270 -4.48 3.26 -0.17
N PRO A 271 -4.49 2.56 -1.32
CA PRO A 271 -5.71 2.38 -2.10
C PRO A 271 -6.79 1.61 -1.34
N GLY A 272 -6.43 0.66 -0.47
CA GLY A 272 -7.37 -0.03 0.39
C GLY A 272 -8.15 0.93 1.30
N ILE A 273 -7.45 1.79 2.03
CA ILE A 273 -8.06 2.81 2.90
C ILE A 273 -8.87 3.83 2.07
N MET A 274 -8.35 4.25 0.91
CA MET A 274 -9.07 5.17 0.03
C MET A 274 -10.37 4.56 -0.52
N ALA A 275 -10.38 3.26 -0.84
CA ALA A 275 -11.56 2.55 -1.30
C ALA A 275 -12.66 2.44 -0.22
N ALA A 276 -12.31 2.50 1.06
CA ALA A 276 -13.28 2.50 2.14
C ALA A 276 -14.27 3.69 2.08
N ARG A 277 -13.95 4.75 1.34
CA ARG A 277 -14.87 5.90 1.09
C ARG A 277 -16.15 5.50 0.35
N THR A 278 -16.13 4.36 -0.36
CA THR A 278 -17.31 3.84 -1.07
C THR A 278 -18.34 3.20 -0.13
N LEU A 279 -18.01 3.07 1.15
CA LEU A 279 -18.91 2.54 2.17
C LEU A 279 -19.85 3.65 2.64
N ASP A 280 -21.16 3.39 2.55
CA ASP A 280 -22.21 4.34 2.89
C ASP A 280 -22.29 4.55 4.40
N ASN A 281 -22.16 3.45 5.19
CA ASN A 281 -22.20 3.50 6.65
C ASN A 281 -20.87 4.00 7.22
N GLU A 282 -20.92 5.06 8.01
CA GLU A 282 -19.74 5.68 8.63
C GLU A 282 -19.01 4.74 9.61
N LYS A 283 -19.78 3.94 10.38
CA LYS A 283 -19.19 3.00 11.34
C LYS A 283 -18.45 1.86 10.63
N ASP A 284 -19.06 1.27 9.60
CA ASP A 284 -18.44 0.22 8.80
C ASP A 284 -17.19 0.75 8.08
N ARG A 285 -17.26 2.00 7.59
CA ARG A 285 -16.12 2.69 6.98
C ARG A 285 -14.95 2.84 7.96
N LEU A 286 -15.21 3.32 9.19
CA LEU A 286 -14.18 3.49 10.21
C LEU A 286 -13.58 2.16 10.64
N VAL A 287 -14.40 1.14 10.89
CA VAL A 287 -13.89 -0.21 11.23
C VAL A 287 -13.02 -0.77 10.11
N THR A 288 -13.44 -0.62 8.86
CA THR A 288 -12.67 -1.09 7.68
C THR A 288 -11.35 -0.35 7.55
N ILE A 289 -11.32 0.98 7.74
CA ILE A 289 -10.10 1.80 7.72
C ILE A 289 -9.12 1.35 8.80
N LEU A 290 -9.61 1.08 10.02
CA LEU A 290 -8.78 0.67 11.15
C LEU A 290 -8.28 -0.79 11.03
N ALA A 291 -9.04 -1.65 10.37
CA ALA A 291 -8.66 -3.06 10.14
C ALA A 291 -7.70 -3.24 8.94
N CYS A 292 -7.77 -2.37 7.92
CA CYS A 292 -7.00 -2.47 6.70
C CYS A 292 -5.46 -2.49 6.91
N PRO A 293 -4.85 -1.70 7.82
CA PRO A 293 -3.40 -1.70 8.02
C PRO A 293 -2.81 -3.02 8.53
N PHE A 294 -3.62 -3.90 9.11
CA PHE A 294 -3.17 -5.23 9.55
C PHE A 294 -3.05 -6.23 8.40
N MET A 295 -3.59 -5.92 7.22
CA MET A 295 -3.32 -6.68 6.00
C MET A 295 -1.89 -6.40 5.55
N SER A 296 -1.07 -7.47 5.45
CA SER A 296 0.32 -7.35 5.02
C SER A 296 0.37 -6.96 3.55
N CYS A 297 0.93 -5.78 3.25
CA CYS A 297 1.10 -5.28 1.88
C CYS A 297 2.50 -5.55 1.35
N GLY A 298 2.69 -5.41 0.03
CA GLY A 298 3.97 -5.64 -0.63
C GLY A 298 5.14 -4.83 -0.07
N ALA A 299 4.90 -3.60 0.44
CA ALA A 299 5.93 -2.76 1.06
C ALA A 299 6.52 -3.33 2.38
N ARG A 300 5.91 -4.36 2.96
CA ARG A 300 6.46 -5.08 4.13
C ARG A 300 7.35 -6.26 3.75
N LEU A 301 7.27 -6.71 2.49
CA LEU A 301 8.04 -7.88 2.04
C LEU A 301 9.55 -7.75 2.27
N PRO A 302 10.21 -6.62 1.94
CA PRO A 302 11.65 -6.48 2.19
C PRO A 302 12.04 -6.67 3.66
N VAL A 303 11.21 -6.17 4.59
CA VAL A 303 11.43 -6.38 6.03
C VAL A 303 11.23 -7.84 6.41
N TYR A 304 10.24 -8.50 5.82
CA TYR A 304 9.97 -9.92 6.10
C TYR A 304 11.08 -10.82 5.56
N THR A 305 11.54 -10.58 4.33
CA THR A 305 12.63 -11.35 3.71
C THR A 305 13.93 -11.19 4.49
N LEU A 306 14.29 -9.96 4.86
CA LEU A 306 15.45 -9.66 5.69
C LEU A 306 15.42 -10.45 7.02
N LEU A 307 14.33 -10.36 7.77
CA LEU A 307 14.21 -11.03 9.07
C LEU A 307 14.10 -12.54 8.96
N ILE A 308 13.50 -13.05 7.88
CA ILE A 308 13.44 -14.48 7.59
C ILE A 308 14.82 -15.00 7.23
N ALA A 309 15.58 -14.30 6.39
CA ALA A 309 16.96 -14.65 6.05
C ALA A 309 17.86 -14.68 7.28
N ALA A 310 17.73 -13.68 8.17
CA ALA A 310 18.53 -13.58 9.38
C ALA A 310 18.27 -14.74 10.36
N PHE A 311 17.03 -15.14 10.60
CA PHE A 311 16.68 -16.03 11.70
C PHE A 311 16.09 -17.38 11.30
N PHE A 312 15.57 -17.51 10.10
CA PHE A 312 14.85 -18.71 9.64
C PHE A 312 15.40 -19.29 8.32
N GLY A 313 16.37 -18.63 7.66
CA GLY A 313 16.96 -19.06 6.41
C GLY A 313 17.60 -20.47 6.51
N ALA A 314 18.47 -20.67 7.50
CA ALA A 314 19.15 -21.93 7.73
C ALA A 314 18.23 -23.12 8.06
N SER A 315 16.98 -22.88 8.44
CA SER A 315 16.04 -23.94 8.81
C SER A 315 15.22 -24.50 7.64
N GLY A 316 15.30 -23.91 6.45
CA GLY A 316 14.47 -24.26 5.28
C GLY A 316 12.95 -23.98 5.48
N HIS A 317 12.58 -23.28 6.54
CA HIS A 317 11.18 -23.00 6.89
C HIS A 317 10.73 -21.56 6.57
N GLY A 318 11.53 -20.77 5.87
CA GLY A 318 11.27 -19.36 5.57
C GLY A 318 9.88 -19.13 4.95
N GLY A 319 9.50 -19.92 3.95
CA GLY A 319 8.17 -19.85 3.34
C GLY A 319 7.02 -20.16 4.27
N THR A 320 7.22 -21.07 5.22
CA THR A 320 6.19 -21.40 6.24
C THR A 320 6.02 -20.24 7.22
N VAL A 321 7.12 -19.58 7.61
CA VAL A 321 7.10 -18.40 8.48
C VAL A 321 6.40 -17.25 7.78
N LEU A 322 6.76 -16.96 6.52
CA LEU A 322 6.11 -15.92 5.71
C LEU A 322 4.60 -16.15 5.61
N PHE A 323 4.19 -17.36 5.25
CA PHE A 323 2.76 -17.74 5.20
C PHE A 323 2.08 -17.56 6.56
N GLY A 324 2.75 -17.96 7.65
CA GLY A 324 2.26 -17.81 9.02
C GLY A 324 2.02 -16.34 9.39
N VAL A 325 2.94 -15.44 9.05
CA VAL A 325 2.82 -13.98 9.30
C VAL A 325 1.65 -13.38 8.52
N TYR A 326 1.49 -13.73 7.24
CA TYR A 326 0.34 -13.29 6.45
C TYR A 326 -0.99 -13.78 7.04
N LEU A 327 -1.06 -15.06 7.43
CA LEU A 327 -2.26 -15.63 8.07
C LEU A 327 -2.57 -14.94 9.40
N LEU A 328 -1.54 -14.67 10.20
CA LEU A 328 -1.68 -13.97 11.47
C LEU A 328 -2.18 -12.54 11.27
N GLY A 329 -1.69 -11.82 10.28
CA GLY A 329 -2.19 -10.49 9.90
C GLY A 329 -3.68 -10.50 9.56
N ILE A 330 -4.15 -11.51 8.80
CA ILE A 330 -5.58 -11.70 8.51
C ILE A 330 -6.37 -11.92 9.80
N ILE A 331 -5.89 -12.80 10.67
CA ILE A 331 -6.56 -13.14 11.94
C ILE A 331 -6.67 -11.88 12.82
N ILE A 332 -5.59 -11.11 12.94
CA ILE A 332 -5.58 -9.87 13.72
C ILE A 332 -6.55 -8.85 13.13
N SER A 333 -6.55 -8.65 11.81
CA SER A 333 -7.48 -7.75 11.13
C SER A 333 -8.94 -8.12 11.41
N VAL A 334 -9.26 -9.41 11.35
CA VAL A 334 -10.60 -9.94 11.68
C VAL A 334 -10.93 -9.69 13.15
N CYS A 335 -10.00 -10.00 14.07
CA CYS A 335 -10.19 -9.77 15.51
C CYS A 335 -10.41 -8.28 15.82
N VAL A 336 -9.61 -7.41 15.25
CA VAL A 336 -9.76 -5.95 15.40
C VAL A 336 -11.13 -5.48 14.89
N ALA A 337 -11.56 -5.94 13.72
CA ALA A 337 -12.86 -5.62 13.18
C ALA A 337 -14.00 -6.09 14.11
N LEU A 338 -13.93 -7.32 14.63
CA LEU A 338 -14.91 -7.87 15.58
C LEU A 338 -14.93 -7.08 16.89
N VAL A 339 -13.77 -6.80 17.47
CA VAL A 339 -13.66 -6.03 18.73
C VAL A 339 -14.23 -4.63 18.56
N LEU A 340 -13.83 -3.91 17.53
CA LEU A 340 -14.30 -2.55 17.25
C LEU A 340 -15.83 -2.54 17.01
N ARG A 341 -16.36 -3.52 16.29
CA ARG A 341 -17.79 -3.63 16.03
C ARG A 341 -18.60 -3.91 17.29
N HIS A 342 -18.09 -4.73 18.21
CA HIS A 342 -18.79 -5.08 19.43
C HIS A 342 -18.61 -4.07 20.58
N THR A 343 -17.53 -3.28 20.54
CA THR A 343 -17.22 -2.31 21.61
C THR A 343 -17.61 -0.89 21.22
N THR A 344 -16.90 -0.28 20.25
CA THR A 344 -16.95 1.15 19.97
C THR A 344 -18.02 1.51 18.94
N PHE A 345 -18.13 0.71 17.86
CA PHE A 345 -18.99 1.02 16.72
C PHE A 345 -20.25 0.14 16.66
N LYS A 346 -20.94 0.01 17.79
CA LYS A 346 -22.21 -0.74 17.87
C LYS A 346 -23.28 -0.11 16.98
N GLY A 347 -24.08 -0.93 16.29
CA GLY A 347 -25.21 -0.50 15.47
C GLY A 347 -25.84 -1.65 14.72
N GLU A 348 -27.02 -1.42 14.18
CA GLU A 348 -27.69 -2.39 13.32
C GLU A 348 -26.93 -2.50 11.99
N GLN A 349 -26.94 -3.72 11.45
CA GLN A 349 -26.36 -3.97 10.12
C GLN A 349 -27.36 -3.50 9.08
N GLU A 350 -26.91 -2.68 8.15
CA GLU A 350 -27.74 -2.33 7.01
C GLU A 350 -27.93 -3.55 6.10
N PRO A 351 -29.15 -3.80 5.62
CA PRO A 351 -29.38 -4.90 4.70
C PRO A 351 -28.57 -4.71 3.42
N PHE A 352 -27.84 -5.75 3.01
CA PHE A 352 -27.08 -5.72 1.76
C PHE A 352 -28.03 -5.81 0.59
N VAL A 353 -28.32 -4.68 -0.01
CA VAL A 353 -29.02 -4.58 -1.31
C VAL A 353 -28.04 -3.98 -2.28
N MET A 354 -27.45 -4.80 -3.13
CA MET A 354 -26.55 -4.33 -4.19
C MET A 354 -27.10 -4.74 -5.55
N GLU A 355 -27.37 -3.75 -6.39
CA GLU A 355 -27.64 -4.01 -7.80
C GLU A 355 -26.37 -4.51 -8.46
N MET A 356 -26.48 -5.59 -9.24
CA MET A 356 -25.39 -6.08 -10.07
C MET A 356 -25.48 -5.38 -11.43
N PRO A 357 -24.62 -4.39 -11.71
CA PRO A 357 -24.64 -3.73 -13.02
C PRO A 357 -24.29 -4.76 -14.11
N PRO A 358 -24.84 -4.66 -15.32
CA PRO A 358 -24.42 -5.51 -16.43
C PRO A 358 -22.92 -5.31 -16.71
N TYR A 359 -22.24 -6.36 -17.23
CA TYR A 359 -20.85 -6.23 -17.62
C TYR A 359 -20.72 -5.23 -18.77
N HIS A 360 -19.78 -4.34 -18.64
CA HIS A 360 -19.42 -3.38 -19.67
C HIS A 360 -17.95 -3.56 -20.07
N ILE A 361 -17.67 -3.44 -21.36
CA ILE A 361 -16.29 -3.29 -21.82
C ILE A 361 -15.86 -1.87 -21.46
N PRO A 362 -14.86 -1.71 -20.60
CA PRO A 362 -14.43 -0.39 -20.16
C PRO A 362 -13.82 0.39 -21.33
N THR A 363 -14.04 1.69 -21.36
CA THR A 363 -13.41 2.55 -22.35
C THR A 363 -11.99 2.86 -21.91
N LEU A 364 -11.00 2.66 -22.78
CA LEU A 364 -9.59 2.91 -22.48
C LEU A 364 -9.38 4.31 -21.91
N LYS A 365 -10.05 5.32 -22.49
CA LYS A 365 -9.99 6.70 -22.00
C LYS A 365 -10.50 6.85 -20.57
N GLY A 366 -11.60 6.14 -20.21
CA GLY A 366 -12.16 6.16 -18.85
C GLY A 366 -11.18 5.56 -17.84
N VAL A 367 -10.69 4.35 -18.12
CA VAL A 367 -9.73 3.64 -17.27
C VAL A 367 -8.47 4.47 -17.03
N LEU A 368 -7.88 5.01 -18.11
CA LEU A 368 -6.68 5.84 -18.00
C LEU A 368 -6.92 7.14 -17.21
N MET A 369 -8.11 7.75 -17.37
CA MET A 369 -8.46 8.96 -16.63
C MET A 369 -8.62 8.67 -15.14
N HIS A 370 -9.34 7.60 -14.77
CA HIS A 370 -9.50 7.19 -13.37
C HIS A 370 -8.18 6.79 -12.73
N MET A 371 -7.34 6.04 -13.45
CA MET A 371 -5.99 5.69 -13.03
C MET A 371 -5.17 6.97 -12.74
N TRP A 372 -5.14 7.92 -13.68
CA TRP A 372 -4.37 9.15 -13.56
C TRP A 372 -4.84 10.03 -12.41
N GLU A 373 -6.15 10.22 -12.25
CA GLU A 373 -6.71 11.00 -11.14
C GLU A 373 -6.32 10.42 -9.78
N ARG A 374 -6.38 9.08 -9.62
CA ARG A 374 -5.99 8.40 -8.38
C ARG A 374 -4.48 8.50 -8.14
N THR A 375 -3.66 8.35 -9.19
CA THR A 375 -2.20 8.51 -9.11
C THR A 375 -1.80 9.92 -8.70
N VAL A 376 -2.39 10.95 -9.32
CA VAL A 376 -2.10 12.36 -8.95
C VAL A 376 -2.53 12.67 -7.51
N LEU A 377 -3.66 12.12 -7.06
CA LEU A 377 -4.09 12.28 -5.66
C LEU A 377 -3.12 11.59 -4.69
N TYR A 378 -2.60 10.42 -5.05
CA TYR A 378 -1.56 9.73 -4.29
C TYR A 378 -0.28 10.57 -4.22
N LEU A 379 0.27 10.97 -5.37
CA LEU A 379 1.49 11.76 -5.46
C LEU A 379 1.42 13.07 -4.67
N LYS A 380 0.30 13.78 -4.76
CA LYS A 380 0.13 15.03 -4.00
C LYS A 380 0.10 14.82 -2.50
N LYS A 381 -0.55 13.75 -2.02
CA LYS A 381 -0.67 13.49 -0.57
C LYS A 381 0.56 12.81 -0.01
N ALA A 382 1.01 11.74 -0.67
CA ALA A 382 2.14 10.96 -0.22
C ALA A 382 3.44 11.75 -0.39
N GLY A 383 3.71 12.30 -1.57
CA GLY A 383 4.95 13.02 -1.85
C GLY A 383 5.22 14.18 -0.90
N THR A 384 4.20 15.01 -0.58
CA THR A 384 4.39 16.13 0.34
C THR A 384 4.67 15.67 1.77
N PHE A 385 3.90 14.65 2.24
CA PHE A 385 4.06 14.14 3.60
C PHE A 385 5.39 13.40 3.76
N ILE A 386 5.76 12.57 2.77
CA ILE A 386 6.97 11.75 2.81
C ILE A 386 8.21 12.63 2.71
N LEU A 387 8.23 13.63 1.80
CA LEU A 387 9.34 14.59 1.73
C LEU A 387 9.57 15.28 3.08
N GLY A 388 8.51 15.75 3.72
CA GLY A 388 8.61 16.37 5.04
C GLY A 388 9.12 15.41 6.12
N ALA A 389 8.66 14.15 6.06
CA ALA A 389 9.08 13.11 6.99
C ALA A 389 10.54 12.67 6.74
N SER A 390 10.96 12.53 5.48
CA SER A 390 12.34 12.18 5.13
C SER A 390 13.33 13.25 5.58
N ILE A 391 13.02 14.52 5.35
CA ILE A 391 13.85 15.63 5.85
C ILE A 391 13.89 15.63 7.38
N LEU A 392 12.77 15.33 8.03
CA LEU A 392 12.74 15.24 9.50
C LEU A 392 13.59 14.06 10.01
N VAL A 393 13.46 12.88 9.40
CA VAL A 393 14.27 11.70 9.76
C VAL A 393 15.74 11.99 9.52
N TRP A 394 16.11 12.53 8.37
CA TRP A 394 17.46 12.95 8.08
C TRP A 394 17.99 13.93 9.15
N PHE A 395 17.21 14.96 9.48
CA PHE A 395 17.60 15.91 10.54
C PHE A 395 17.84 15.21 11.89
N LEU A 396 16.96 14.28 12.25
CA LEU A 396 17.08 13.55 13.53
C LEU A 396 18.29 12.61 13.54
N THR A 397 18.67 12.02 12.41
CA THR A 397 19.83 11.12 12.29
C THR A 397 21.15 11.87 12.10
N ALA A 398 21.15 12.97 11.33
CA ALA A 398 22.35 13.76 11.03
C ALA A 398 22.80 14.66 12.17
N TYR A 399 21.91 15.08 13.07
CA TYR A 399 22.24 16.02 14.15
C TYR A 399 22.22 15.35 15.54
N PRO A 400 23.12 15.80 16.49
CA PRO A 400 24.13 16.86 16.35
C PRO A 400 25.30 16.43 15.48
N MET A 401 25.93 17.37 14.74
CA MET A 401 27.11 17.10 13.91
C MET A 401 28.40 17.10 14.70
N ASP A 402 28.48 17.92 15.75
CA ASP A 402 29.62 17.93 16.69
C ASP A 402 29.47 16.76 17.68
N VAL A 403 30.06 15.64 17.33
CA VAL A 403 30.04 14.38 18.09
C VAL A 403 31.40 14.17 18.72
N GLU A 404 31.44 13.82 20.00
CA GLU A 404 32.66 13.37 20.66
C GLU A 404 32.87 11.88 20.35
N TYR A 405 33.84 11.58 19.51
CA TYR A 405 34.19 10.19 19.17
C TYR A 405 35.07 9.57 20.25
N SER A 406 35.00 8.25 20.42
CA SER A 406 35.80 7.49 21.37
C SER A 406 37.29 7.47 20.99
N GLN A 407 37.58 7.61 19.69
CA GLN A 407 38.92 7.66 19.10
C GLN A 407 38.94 8.61 17.89
N ASP A 408 40.15 8.98 17.47
CA ASP A 408 40.33 9.71 16.21
C ASP A 408 40.30 8.72 15.04
N PHE A 409 39.15 8.60 14.40
CA PHE A 409 38.94 7.65 13.30
C PHE A 409 39.78 7.98 12.05
N ASP A 410 40.01 9.27 11.78
CA ASP A 410 40.86 9.69 10.66
C ASP A 410 42.32 9.24 10.89
N ALA A 411 42.84 9.45 12.10
CA ALA A 411 44.16 8.96 12.46
C ALA A 411 44.24 7.41 12.48
N ALA A 412 43.18 6.72 12.85
CA ALA A 412 43.11 5.25 12.81
C ALA A 412 43.15 4.73 11.38
N LYS A 413 42.41 5.33 10.44
CA LYS A 413 42.40 4.98 9.01
C LYS A 413 43.75 5.26 8.36
N ASP A 414 44.35 6.42 8.69
CA ASP A 414 45.72 6.73 8.25
C ASP A 414 46.72 5.67 8.72
N GLN A 415 46.55 5.16 9.95
CA GLN A 415 47.38 4.09 10.47
C GLN A 415 47.19 2.77 9.73
N VAL A 416 45.93 2.37 9.44
CA VAL A 416 45.62 1.16 8.66
C VAL A 416 46.25 1.25 7.25
N THR A 417 46.13 2.41 6.60
CA THR A 417 46.73 2.67 5.28
C THR A 417 48.26 2.56 5.36
N ALA A 418 48.88 3.15 6.38
CA ALA A 418 50.32 3.07 6.55
C ALA A 418 50.82 1.63 6.86
N GLU A 419 50.03 0.85 7.62
CA GLU A 419 50.32 -0.56 7.89
C GLU A 419 50.18 -1.41 6.61
N MET A 420 49.18 -1.13 5.75
CA MET A 420 49.04 -1.75 4.45
C MET A 420 50.24 -1.46 3.55
N GLU A 421 50.61 -0.17 3.42
CA GLU A 421 51.77 0.23 2.61
C GLU A 421 53.06 -0.45 3.10
N GLN A 422 53.23 -0.56 4.42
CA GLN A 422 54.39 -1.24 5.00
C GLN A 422 54.36 -2.74 4.70
N LYS A 423 53.24 -3.44 4.86
CA LYS A 423 53.09 -4.85 4.50
C LYS A 423 53.37 -5.08 3.02
N GLN A 424 52.84 -4.26 2.12
CA GLN A 424 53.10 -4.34 0.69
C GLN A 424 54.59 -4.11 0.37
N SER A 425 55.21 -3.12 1.02
CA SER A 425 56.66 -2.88 0.86
C SER A 425 57.52 -4.06 1.33
N ASP A 426 57.17 -4.69 2.48
CA ASP A 426 57.88 -5.87 2.98
C ASP A 426 57.74 -7.08 2.02
N ILE A 427 56.55 -7.27 1.45
CA ILE A 427 56.27 -8.31 0.45
C ILE A 427 57.10 -8.04 -0.83
N LEU A 428 57.08 -6.83 -1.37
CA LEU A 428 57.85 -6.44 -2.54
C LEU A 428 59.34 -6.59 -2.32
N GLN A 429 59.85 -6.21 -1.17
CA GLN A 429 61.23 -6.36 -0.81
C GLN A 429 61.66 -7.86 -0.76
N SER A 430 60.75 -8.74 -0.34
CA SER A 430 60.97 -10.19 -0.37
C SER A 430 61.16 -10.75 -1.81
N TYR A 431 60.57 -10.07 -2.78
CA TYR A 431 60.70 -10.36 -4.22
C TYR A 431 61.84 -9.58 -4.89
N GLY A 432 62.54 -8.71 -4.14
CA GLY A 432 63.64 -7.89 -4.65
C GLY A 432 63.20 -6.68 -5.46
N LEU A 433 61.95 -6.25 -5.26
CA LEU A 433 61.33 -5.09 -5.90
C LEU A 433 61.24 -3.93 -4.91
N SER A 434 61.28 -2.71 -5.40
CA SER A 434 61.11 -1.50 -4.56
C SER A 434 59.69 -0.92 -4.64
N ALA A 435 58.98 -1.19 -5.75
CA ALA A 435 57.59 -0.81 -5.96
C ALA A 435 56.90 -1.85 -6.86
N ILE A 436 55.59 -1.91 -6.90
CA ILE A 436 54.79 -2.80 -7.75
C ILE A 436 55.07 -2.50 -9.21
N GLU A 437 55.25 -1.23 -9.56
CA GLU A 437 55.54 -0.71 -10.90
C GLU A 437 56.92 -1.14 -11.45
N ASP A 438 57.82 -1.62 -10.59
CA ASP A 438 59.12 -2.14 -11.02
C ASP A 438 59.00 -3.44 -11.85
N SER A 439 57.84 -4.12 -11.79
CA SER A 439 57.51 -5.28 -12.61
C SER A 439 56.15 -5.07 -13.32
N ALA A 440 56.21 -4.82 -14.62
CA ALA A 440 54.99 -4.60 -15.40
C ALA A 440 54.02 -5.81 -15.33
N GLU A 441 54.51 -7.04 -15.31
CA GLU A 441 53.68 -8.24 -15.22
C GLU A 441 52.99 -8.36 -13.85
N LEU A 442 53.67 -7.94 -12.77
CA LEU A 442 53.10 -7.95 -11.41
C LEU A 442 52.05 -6.84 -11.25
N ASN A 443 52.35 -5.66 -11.77
CA ASN A 443 51.42 -4.55 -11.74
C ASN A 443 50.13 -4.84 -12.54
N ASP A 444 50.27 -5.34 -13.78
CA ASP A 444 49.12 -5.71 -14.62
C ASP A 444 48.26 -6.81 -13.94
N MET A 445 48.89 -7.79 -13.27
CA MET A 445 48.17 -8.83 -12.55
C MET A 445 47.43 -8.27 -11.33
N TYR A 446 48.10 -7.43 -10.54
CA TYR A 446 47.52 -6.80 -9.36
C TYR A 446 46.33 -5.90 -9.72
N GLU A 447 46.49 -5.05 -10.73
CA GLU A 447 45.39 -4.21 -11.23
C GLU A 447 44.23 -5.06 -11.77
N SER A 448 44.52 -6.17 -12.46
CA SER A 448 43.52 -7.11 -12.93
C SER A 448 42.77 -7.79 -11.79
N MET A 449 43.45 -8.10 -10.67
CA MET A 449 42.83 -8.68 -9.49
C MET A 449 41.93 -7.65 -8.77
N VAL A 450 42.38 -6.41 -8.65
CA VAL A 450 41.57 -5.33 -8.09
C VAL A 450 40.33 -5.09 -8.95
N ALA A 451 40.49 -4.93 -10.26
CA ALA A 451 39.39 -4.74 -11.20
C ALA A 451 38.40 -5.92 -11.19
N ALA A 452 38.90 -7.16 -11.08
CA ALA A 452 38.06 -8.35 -11.01
C ALA A 452 37.30 -8.44 -9.67
N ALA A 453 37.88 -7.93 -8.61
CA ALA A 453 37.19 -7.84 -7.31
C ALA A 453 36.10 -6.74 -7.33
N ASP A 454 36.42 -5.59 -7.90
CA ASP A 454 35.47 -4.48 -8.06
C ASP A 454 34.30 -4.88 -9.01
N GLU A 455 34.61 -5.56 -10.16
CA GLU A 455 33.59 -6.07 -11.08
C GLU A 455 32.70 -7.14 -10.42
N ALA A 456 33.26 -7.99 -9.58
CA ALA A 456 32.50 -9.00 -8.85
C ALA A 456 31.63 -8.36 -7.75
N ALA A 457 32.07 -7.27 -7.15
CA ALA A 457 31.26 -6.48 -6.24
C ALA A 457 30.10 -5.81 -7.00
N ASP A 458 30.38 -5.18 -8.15
CA ASP A 458 29.36 -4.56 -9.00
C ASP A 458 28.37 -5.58 -9.57
N GLU A 459 28.82 -6.78 -10.00
CA GLU A 459 27.94 -7.87 -10.46
C GLU A 459 27.08 -8.41 -9.32
N ALA A 460 27.60 -8.50 -8.11
CA ALA A 460 26.81 -8.88 -6.94
C ALA A 460 25.72 -7.82 -6.66
N ASP A 461 26.02 -6.54 -6.86
CA ASP A 461 25.07 -5.44 -6.77
C ASP A 461 24.02 -5.47 -7.89
N GLU A 462 24.40 -5.80 -9.13
CA GLU A 462 23.46 -5.94 -10.25
C GLU A 462 22.56 -7.18 -10.09
N ASP A 463 23.09 -8.31 -9.64
CA ASP A 463 22.32 -9.53 -9.36
C ASP A 463 21.36 -9.32 -8.17
N GLU A 464 21.72 -8.54 -7.16
CA GLU A 464 20.81 -8.12 -6.10
C GLU A 464 19.80 -7.07 -6.59
N ALA A 465 20.15 -6.17 -7.48
CA ALA A 465 19.21 -5.26 -8.14
C ALA A 465 18.20 -6.03 -9.02
N ASP A 466 18.61 -7.13 -9.65
CA ASP A 466 17.70 -8.02 -10.41
C ASP A 466 16.88 -8.94 -9.47
N THR A 467 17.38 -9.25 -8.25
CA THR A 467 16.58 -9.89 -7.18
C THR A 467 15.59 -8.93 -6.53
N GLY A 468 15.65 -7.63 -6.78
CA GLY A 468 14.49 -6.70 -6.59
C GLY A 468 13.24 -7.18 -7.33
N ASN A 469 13.38 -8.09 -8.27
CA ASN A 469 12.33 -8.94 -8.84
C ASN A 469 11.83 -10.04 -7.87
N ALA A 470 12.38 -10.17 -6.68
CA ALA A 470 12.05 -11.11 -5.61
C ALA A 470 10.73 -10.82 -4.88
N LEU A 471 9.82 -10.08 -5.51
CA LEU A 471 8.41 -10.06 -5.13
C LEU A 471 7.64 -11.30 -5.65
N ASN A 472 8.32 -12.22 -6.33
CA ASN A 472 7.83 -13.59 -6.46
C ASN A 472 8.31 -14.38 -5.23
N PRO A 473 7.44 -14.69 -4.25
CA PRO A 473 7.86 -15.38 -3.03
C PRO A 473 8.53 -16.73 -3.29
N ALA A 474 8.28 -17.34 -4.45
CA ALA A 474 8.94 -18.56 -4.88
C ALA A 474 10.38 -18.33 -5.40
N ALA A 475 10.64 -17.20 -6.04
CA ALA A 475 11.99 -16.84 -6.52
C ALA A 475 12.89 -16.34 -5.37
N ALA A 476 12.32 -15.54 -4.44
CA ALA A 476 13.04 -15.12 -3.23
C ALA A 476 13.41 -16.31 -2.34
N LEU A 477 12.55 -17.32 -2.25
CA LEU A 477 12.84 -18.54 -1.50
C LEU A 477 13.85 -19.44 -2.22
N SER A 478 13.83 -19.51 -3.55
CA SER A 478 14.81 -20.29 -4.32
C SER A 478 16.20 -19.64 -4.29
N SER A 479 16.29 -18.31 -4.34
CA SER A 479 17.58 -17.61 -4.22
C SER A 479 18.18 -17.75 -2.82
N VAL A 480 17.37 -17.69 -1.76
CA VAL A 480 17.84 -17.98 -0.38
C VAL A 480 18.19 -19.44 -0.19
N GLU A 481 17.42 -20.40 -0.78
CA GLU A 481 17.76 -21.82 -0.76
C GLU A 481 19.03 -22.12 -1.55
N ASP A 482 19.26 -21.44 -2.67
CA ASP A 482 20.47 -21.58 -3.50
C ASP A 482 21.69 -20.94 -2.80
N GLN A 483 21.54 -19.79 -2.15
CA GLN A 483 22.60 -19.17 -1.34
C GLN A 483 22.97 -20.03 -0.12
N VAL A 484 22.00 -20.59 0.59
CA VAL A 484 22.25 -21.52 1.72
C VAL A 484 22.89 -22.82 1.23
N LYS A 485 22.51 -23.31 0.07
CA LYS A 485 23.10 -24.52 -0.52
C LYS A 485 24.52 -24.29 -0.99
N ASN A 486 24.78 -23.14 -1.61
CA ASN A 486 26.14 -22.76 -2.01
C ASN A 486 27.04 -22.57 -0.78
N SER A 487 26.54 -21.97 0.33
CA SER A 487 27.31 -21.85 1.57
C SER A 487 27.62 -23.21 2.25
N GLU A 488 26.76 -24.23 2.08
CA GLU A 488 27.05 -25.60 2.59
C GLU A 488 28.01 -26.38 1.70
N GLU A 489 28.05 -26.09 0.37
CA GLU A 489 29.04 -26.69 -0.56
C GLU A 489 30.43 -26.01 -0.51
N GLU A 490 30.51 -24.76 -0.03
CA GLU A 490 31.74 -23.98 0.11
C GLU A 490 32.58 -24.37 1.33
N GLU A 491 32.03 -25.00 2.37
CA GLU A 491 32.81 -25.46 3.53
C GLU A 491 33.85 -26.57 3.15
N ASP A 492 33.70 -27.25 2.02
CA ASP A 492 34.62 -28.29 1.56
C ASP A 492 35.72 -27.80 0.59
N ASN A 493 35.66 -26.52 0.13
CA ASN A 493 36.69 -25.92 -0.73
C ASN A 493 37.27 -24.65 -0.11
N LEU A 494 38.31 -24.79 0.69
CA LEU A 494 39.00 -23.69 1.38
C LEU A 494 39.57 -22.59 0.44
N PHE A 495 39.44 -22.72 -0.86
CA PHE A 495 39.96 -21.81 -1.89
C PHE A 495 38.92 -20.99 -2.63
N MET A 496 37.62 -21.38 -2.62
CA MET A 496 36.60 -20.81 -3.48
C MET A 496 35.68 -19.79 -2.80
N GLY A 497 35.72 -19.63 -1.48
CA GLY A 497 34.83 -18.71 -0.74
C GLY A 497 35.42 -17.33 -0.46
N LYS A 498 36.70 -17.09 -0.72
CA LYS A 498 37.38 -15.83 -0.39
C LYS A 498 37.60 -14.93 -1.62
N TYR A 499 37.55 -15.48 -2.83
CA TYR A 499 37.89 -14.75 -4.05
C TYR A 499 36.89 -14.97 -5.18
N PRO A 500 36.65 -13.96 -6.06
CA PRO A 500 35.78 -14.07 -7.23
C PRO A 500 36.20 -15.22 -8.17
N GLN A 501 35.25 -15.81 -8.90
CA GLN A 501 35.55 -16.86 -9.90
C GLN A 501 36.53 -16.40 -10.97
N SER A 502 36.54 -15.11 -11.31
CA SER A 502 37.50 -14.47 -12.21
C SER A 502 38.95 -14.63 -11.78
N PHE A 503 39.23 -14.86 -10.47
CA PHE A 503 40.59 -15.16 -9.98
C PHE A 503 41.11 -16.51 -10.45
N ALA A 504 40.26 -17.49 -10.71
CA ALA A 504 40.66 -18.76 -11.28
C ALA A 504 41.22 -18.60 -12.71
N ASP A 505 40.60 -17.74 -13.50
CA ASP A 505 41.05 -17.43 -14.86
C ASP A 505 42.39 -16.68 -14.86
N LEU A 506 42.59 -15.74 -13.93
CA LEU A 506 43.85 -15.02 -13.74
C LEU A 506 44.97 -15.96 -13.29
N GLN A 507 44.66 -16.89 -12.40
CA GLN A 507 45.59 -17.91 -11.94
C GLN A 507 46.02 -18.86 -13.07
N GLU A 508 45.11 -19.27 -13.97
CA GLU A 508 45.41 -20.10 -15.12
C GLU A 508 46.31 -19.40 -16.15
N GLN A 509 46.16 -18.08 -16.31
CA GLN A 509 46.94 -17.28 -17.26
C GLN A 509 48.42 -17.21 -16.86
N ASN A 510 48.74 -16.91 -15.60
CA ASN A 510 50.11 -16.84 -15.12
C ASN A 510 50.23 -17.22 -13.63
N PRO A 511 50.32 -18.53 -13.28
CA PRO A 511 50.29 -19.00 -11.89
C PRO A 511 51.40 -18.43 -11.01
N ALA A 512 52.56 -18.13 -11.61
CA ALA A 512 53.75 -17.67 -10.88
C ALA A 512 53.60 -16.18 -10.47
N VAL A 513 53.09 -15.35 -11.36
CA VAL A 513 52.84 -13.92 -11.09
C VAL A 513 51.65 -13.77 -10.19
N PHE A 514 50.58 -14.55 -10.39
CA PHE A 514 49.40 -14.58 -9.54
C PHE A 514 49.78 -14.90 -8.08
N ALA A 515 50.65 -15.92 -7.83
CA ALA A 515 51.12 -16.25 -6.50
C ALA A 515 51.94 -15.13 -5.83
N GLN A 516 52.49 -14.21 -6.60
CA GLN A 516 53.21 -13.03 -6.10
C GLN A 516 52.26 -11.83 -5.87
N ALA A 517 51.24 -11.68 -6.71
CA ALA A 517 50.27 -10.62 -6.61
C ALA A 517 49.22 -10.84 -5.47
N LEU A 518 48.88 -12.11 -5.23
CA LEU A 518 47.86 -12.49 -4.24
C LEU A 518 48.12 -11.94 -2.82
N PRO A 519 49.36 -12.03 -2.23
CA PRO A 519 49.60 -11.46 -0.91
C PRO A 519 49.54 -9.92 -0.87
N LEU A 520 49.82 -9.26 -2.02
CA LEU A 520 49.69 -7.81 -2.13
C LEU A 520 48.21 -7.39 -2.17
N PHE A 521 47.41 -8.17 -2.89
CA PHE A 521 45.96 -8.00 -2.92
C PHE A 521 45.33 -8.30 -1.57
N ASP A 522 45.71 -9.38 -0.90
CA ASP A 522 45.22 -9.70 0.45
C ASP A 522 45.52 -8.58 1.45
N ALA A 523 46.72 -7.98 1.39
CA ALA A 523 47.09 -6.88 2.26
C ALA A 523 46.20 -5.63 2.01
N LYS A 524 45.79 -5.38 0.76
CA LYS A 524 44.86 -4.33 0.42
C LYS A 524 43.44 -4.66 0.90
N ALA A 525 42.95 -5.85 0.60
CA ALA A 525 41.62 -6.30 0.98
C ALA A 525 41.43 -6.30 2.52
N ASP A 526 42.45 -6.78 3.28
CA ASP A 526 42.41 -6.71 4.75
C ASP A 526 42.38 -5.26 5.27
N ALA A 527 43.08 -4.31 4.62
CA ALA A 527 43.07 -2.92 5.00
C ALA A 527 41.74 -2.21 4.65
N ASP A 528 41.19 -2.51 3.50
CA ASP A 528 39.88 -2.00 3.07
C ASP A 528 38.78 -2.50 4.03
N ASP A 529 38.82 -3.79 4.43
CA ASP A 529 37.89 -4.36 5.42
C ASP A 529 38.05 -3.72 6.81
N GLU A 530 39.29 -3.44 7.25
CA GLU A 530 39.53 -2.78 8.53
C GLU A 530 39.14 -1.29 8.49
N SER A 531 39.36 -0.62 7.37
CA SER A 531 38.88 0.76 7.15
C SER A 531 37.37 0.84 7.16
N SER A 532 36.68 -0.07 6.47
CA SER A 532 35.21 -0.17 6.48
C SER A 532 34.68 -0.37 7.90
N LYS A 533 35.29 -1.24 8.70
CA LYS A 533 34.91 -1.43 10.11
C LYS A 533 35.07 -0.16 10.94
N LEU A 534 36.11 0.64 10.68
CA LEU A 534 36.31 1.93 11.35
C LEU A 534 35.24 2.96 10.92
N ASP A 535 34.87 2.98 9.63
CA ASP A 535 33.78 3.78 9.12
C ASP A 535 32.45 3.43 9.78
N ASP A 536 32.19 2.13 9.92
CA ASP A 536 31.04 1.59 10.58
C ASP A 536 30.97 2.01 12.05
N GLN A 537 32.07 1.89 12.78
CA GLN A 537 32.16 2.32 14.18
C GLN A 537 31.92 3.83 14.30
N GLN A 538 32.52 4.64 13.43
CA GLN A 538 32.35 6.09 13.40
C GLN A 538 30.88 6.46 13.19
N THR A 539 30.23 5.81 12.22
CA THR A 539 28.82 6.03 11.90
C THR A 539 27.92 5.61 13.06
N THR A 540 28.21 4.46 13.69
CA THR A 540 27.47 3.98 14.85
C THR A 540 27.57 4.94 16.03
N GLU A 541 28.77 5.42 16.37
CA GLU A 541 28.96 6.38 17.45
C GLU A 541 28.25 7.72 17.19
N LYS A 542 28.30 8.19 15.92
CA LYS A 542 27.57 9.38 15.47
C LYS A 542 26.06 9.20 15.66
N LEU A 543 25.54 8.05 15.24
CA LEU A 543 24.12 7.76 15.35
C LEU A 543 23.66 7.63 16.81
N GLN A 544 24.46 6.99 17.69
CA GLN A 544 24.13 6.86 19.12
C GLN A 544 23.98 8.21 19.84
N GLN A 545 24.69 9.22 19.37
CA GLN A 545 24.62 10.59 19.93
C GLN A 545 23.53 11.44 19.25
N SER A 546 22.93 10.95 18.15
CA SER A 546 21.94 11.66 17.36
C SER A 546 20.63 11.93 18.13
N TYR A 547 19.82 12.86 17.64
CA TYR A 547 18.48 13.07 18.17
C TYR A 547 17.56 11.87 17.92
N ALA A 548 17.79 11.10 16.86
CA ALA A 548 17.07 9.87 16.59
C ALA A 548 17.28 8.83 17.70
N ALA A 549 18.54 8.61 18.11
CA ALA A 549 18.85 7.70 19.22
C ALA A 549 18.22 8.16 20.54
N ARG A 550 18.31 9.46 20.86
CA ARG A 550 17.66 10.02 22.06
C ARG A 550 16.15 9.80 22.06
N LEU A 551 15.52 9.93 20.90
CA LEU A 551 14.10 9.67 20.74
C LEU A 551 13.80 8.17 20.83
N GLY A 552 14.65 7.31 20.27
CA GLY A 552 14.59 5.86 20.42
C GLY A 552 14.62 5.43 21.89
N HIS A 553 15.60 5.91 22.66
CA HIS A 553 15.68 5.66 24.11
C HIS A 553 14.49 6.21 24.90
N PHE A 554 13.88 7.30 24.46
CA PHE A 554 12.66 7.82 25.08
C PHE A 554 11.47 6.88 24.87
N VAL A 555 11.37 6.26 23.69
CA VAL A 555 10.29 5.33 23.34
C VAL A 555 10.56 3.91 23.85
N GLU A 556 11.82 3.54 24.04
CA GLU A 556 12.27 2.21 24.47
C GLU A 556 11.49 1.63 25.67
N PRO A 557 11.20 2.36 26.76
CA PRO A 557 10.45 1.83 27.89
C PRO A 557 9.03 1.34 27.52
N VAL A 558 8.45 1.88 26.45
CA VAL A 558 7.11 1.52 25.97
C VAL A 558 7.16 0.25 25.11
N ILE A 559 8.24 0.08 24.34
CA ILE A 559 8.41 -1.05 23.40
C ILE A 559 9.24 -2.20 23.99
N ALA A 560 9.99 -1.96 25.06
CA ALA A 560 10.78 -2.98 25.76
C ALA A 560 9.99 -4.24 26.17
N PRO A 561 8.68 -4.18 26.56
CA PRO A 561 7.90 -5.39 26.82
C PRO A 561 7.73 -6.30 25.61
N LEU A 562 7.93 -5.78 24.38
CA LEU A 562 7.92 -6.55 23.14
C LEU A 562 9.30 -7.13 22.78
N GLY A 563 10.31 -6.83 23.58
CA GLY A 563 11.71 -7.16 23.30
C GLY A 563 12.41 -6.19 22.35
N PHE A 564 11.84 -5.01 22.13
CA PHE A 564 12.39 -4.01 21.21
C PHE A 564 13.32 -3.06 21.94
N ASP A 565 14.50 -2.84 21.38
CA ASP A 565 15.50 -1.87 21.82
C ASP A 565 15.28 -0.48 21.19
N TRP A 566 16.15 0.47 21.51
CA TRP A 566 16.09 1.82 20.95
C TRP A 566 16.31 1.84 19.43
N LYS A 567 17.12 0.92 18.86
CA LYS A 567 17.40 0.81 17.42
C LYS A 567 16.12 0.50 16.64
N ILE A 568 15.40 -0.54 17.09
CA ILE A 568 14.07 -0.87 16.55
C ILE A 568 13.11 0.30 16.76
N GLY A 569 13.21 1.00 17.90
CA GLY A 569 12.42 2.19 18.19
C GLY A 569 12.60 3.30 17.16
N VAL A 570 13.83 3.57 16.73
CA VAL A 570 14.12 4.53 15.65
C VAL A 570 13.55 4.03 14.31
N GLY A 571 13.75 2.75 13.97
CA GLY A 571 13.18 2.13 12.77
C GLY A 571 11.66 2.21 12.73
N LEU A 572 10.96 1.98 13.85
CA LEU A 572 9.51 2.11 13.95
C LEU A 572 9.03 3.56 13.74
N ILE A 573 9.80 4.55 14.24
CA ILE A 573 9.48 5.96 14.00
C ILE A 573 9.65 6.28 12.51
N ALA A 574 10.74 5.84 11.89
CA ALA A 574 10.96 6.00 10.45
C ALA A 574 9.86 5.32 9.61
N CYS A 575 9.39 4.15 10.02
CA CYS A 575 8.25 3.44 9.40
C CYS A 575 6.94 4.22 9.40
N THR A 576 6.78 5.23 10.25
CA THR A 576 5.59 6.09 10.20
C THR A 576 5.53 6.93 8.94
N ALA A 577 6.67 7.22 8.33
CA ALA A 577 6.77 7.92 7.05
C ALA A 577 6.49 6.96 5.87
N ALA A 578 7.25 5.88 5.80
CA ALA A 578 7.11 4.81 4.81
C ALA A 578 7.66 3.50 5.39
N LYS A 579 6.98 2.39 5.15
CA LYS A 579 7.30 1.10 5.80
C LYS A 579 8.62 0.49 5.29
N GLU A 580 8.92 0.74 4.05
CA GLU A 580 10.16 0.32 3.37
C GLU A 580 11.41 1.00 3.95
N VAL A 581 11.27 2.20 4.51
CA VAL A 581 12.38 2.94 5.13
C VAL A 581 12.96 2.20 6.35
N MET A 582 12.26 1.20 6.87
CA MET A 582 12.77 0.43 8.01
C MET A 582 14.05 -0.32 7.67
N VAL A 583 14.14 -0.94 6.49
CA VAL A 583 15.32 -1.71 6.08
C VAL A 583 16.53 -0.78 5.97
N SER A 584 16.39 0.34 5.27
CA SER A 584 17.46 1.33 5.14
C SER A 584 17.84 1.96 6.49
N THR A 585 16.87 2.22 7.36
CA THR A 585 17.15 2.73 8.71
C THR A 585 17.91 1.71 9.56
N LEU A 586 17.52 0.44 9.51
CA LEU A 586 18.24 -0.63 10.19
C LEU A 586 19.65 -0.80 9.59
N GLY A 587 19.80 -0.74 8.27
CA GLY A 587 21.09 -0.74 7.59
C GLY A 587 22.00 0.35 8.13
N THR A 588 21.52 1.59 8.18
CA THR A 588 22.27 2.72 8.74
C THR A 588 22.60 2.53 10.23
N ILE A 589 21.67 1.99 11.03
CA ILE A 589 21.87 1.80 12.49
C ILE A 589 22.88 0.70 12.78
N TYR A 590 22.89 -0.36 11.97
CA TYR A 590 23.84 -1.46 12.11
C TYR A 590 25.14 -1.22 11.35
N SER A 591 25.32 0.00 10.82
CA SER A 591 26.54 0.48 10.17
C SER A 591 26.98 -0.34 8.94
N VAL A 592 26.04 -0.84 8.19
CA VAL A 592 26.29 -1.32 6.83
C VAL A 592 26.27 -0.09 5.92
N GLY A 593 27.22 0.80 6.12
CA GLY A 593 27.29 2.13 5.50
C GLY A 593 28.61 2.39 4.79
N GLY A 594 29.09 1.42 4.03
CA GLY A 594 29.94 1.61 2.88
C GLY A 594 29.09 1.30 1.66
N ASP A 595 29.55 1.31 0.45
CA ASP A 595 28.87 0.91 -0.78
C ASP A 595 28.11 -0.45 -0.70
N ASP A 596 28.30 -1.17 0.40
CA ASP A 596 27.68 -2.45 0.75
C ASP A 596 26.39 -2.27 1.55
N THR A 597 25.35 -1.72 0.94
CA THR A 597 23.95 -1.86 1.43
C THR A 597 23.42 -3.28 1.21
N HIS A 598 24.31 -4.28 1.22
CA HIS A 598 23.96 -5.68 0.97
C HIS A 598 23.05 -6.20 2.08
N GLU A 599 21.92 -6.76 1.72
CA GLU A 599 21.04 -7.51 2.64
C GLU A 599 21.82 -8.56 3.44
N SER A 600 22.84 -9.15 2.84
CA SER A 600 23.75 -10.13 3.46
C SER A 600 24.51 -9.56 4.66
N GLY A 601 25.04 -8.34 4.59
CA GLY A 601 25.71 -7.67 5.71
C GLY A 601 24.75 -7.42 6.88
N ILE A 602 23.59 -6.84 6.63
CA ILE A 602 22.57 -6.57 7.66
C ILE A 602 22.09 -7.88 8.31
N VAL A 603 21.93 -8.95 7.53
CA VAL A 603 21.52 -10.27 8.02
C VAL A 603 22.52 -10.82 9.05
N ALA A 604 23.82 -10.70 8.78
CA ALA A 604 24.87 -11.16 9.69
C ALA A 604 24.84 -10.35 11.01
N TYR A 605 24.79 -9.03 10.93
CA TYR A 605 24.72 -8.16 12.10
C TYR A 605 23.46 -8.37 12.94
N LEU A 606 22.29 -8.55 12.32
CA LEU A 606 21.05 -8.88 13.02
C LEU A 606 21.10 -10.21 13.73
N ARG A 607 21.82 -11.20 13.16
CA ARG A 607 22.00 -12.52 13.76
C ARG A 607 22.90 -12.49 14.98
N ASP A 608 23.94 -11.65 14.95
CA ASP A 608 24.94 -11.55 16.01
C ASP A 608 24.54 -10.57 17.13
N ASP A 609 23.47 -9.78 16.95
CA ASP A 609 22.96 -8.87 17.99
C ASP A 609 22.29 -9.67 19.13
N PRO A 610 22.81 -9.61 20.37
CA PRO A 610 22.27 -10.38 21.49
C PRO A 610 20.84 -9.96 21.89
N ASP A 611 20.42 -8.75 21.55
CA ASP A 611 19.09 -8.21 21.84
C ASP A 611 18.07 -8.60 20.78
N PHE A 612 18.53 -9.03 19.59
CA PHE A 612 17.67 -9.44 18.49
C PHE A 612 17.59 -10.97 18.36
N ASN A 613 16.42 -11.54 18.61
CA ASN A 613 16.20 -12.99 18.57
C ASN A 613 14.99 -13.34 17.70
N PRO A 614 14.78 -14.61 17.32
CA PRO A 614 13.66 -15.02 16.46
C PRO A 614 12.27 -14.59 16.96
N ALA A 615 12.08 -14.46 18.28
CA ALA A 615 10.80 -14.04 18.84
C ALA A 615 10.59 -12.53 18.64
N VAL A 616 11.65 -11.72 18.77
CA VAL A 616 11.67 -10.28 18.48
C VAL A 616 11.42 -10.05 16.99
N ALA A 617 12.09 -10.83 16.12
CA ALA A 617 11.87 -10.78 14.68
C ALA A 617 10.41 -11.05 14.32
N LEU A 618 9.80 -12.11 14.84
CA LEU A 618 8.37 -12.40 14.63
C LEU A 618 7.46 -11.30 15.19
N SER A 619 7.80 -10.72 16.33
CA SER A 619 7.03 -9.61 16.91
C SER A 619 7.07 -8.37 16.01
N LEU A 620 8.20 -8.10 15.37
CA LEU A 620 8.38 -6.97 14.46
C LEU A 620 7.67 -7.17 13.12
N MET A 621 7.59 -8.41 12.62
CA MET A 621 6.85 -8.76 11.39
C MET A 621 5.33 -8.55 11.51
N VAL A 622 4.76 -8.64 12.70
CA VAL A 622 3.32 -8.53 12.97
C VAL A 622 2.89 -7.11 13.20
#